data_813fd2ccf79ef983076976de78746f1f
#
_entry.id   813fd2ccf79ef983076976de78746f1f
#
_cell.length_a   1.000
_cell.length_b   1.000
_cell.length_c   1.000
_cell.angle_alpha   90.00
_cell.angle_beta   90.00
_cell.angle_gamma   90.00
#
_symmetry.space_group_name_H-M   'P 1'
#
loop_
_entity.id
_entity.type
_entity.pdbx_description
1 polymer ?
#
loop_
_entity_poly.entity_id
_entity_poly.type
_entity_poly.pdbx_seq_one_letter_code
_entity_poly.pdbx_strand_id
1 'polypeptide(L)'
;AFFGKSLLQRQFADGIARNVVTAGGWIIIASICAILFVIISEIYPLFKKPSISLVSKFKAQSVPLAIGLDPYQDKGYTVEADGVRFYSLSDKKFESKPELPEWGSAHVTGVYPSLKNFPVLGLSDGRVYPINIEFRPVYNSDSQRSIEPHLSAESPVQVRPDGSPVTLLTHIKNEQGYQIAAQSGPGQVSLIKVRLRKTMMGTIRRTQSQESITVPVEGKITSMI
;
A
#
# COMPACT_ATOMS: atom_id res chain seq x y z
N ALA A 1 5.47 17.90 -83.75
CA ALA A 1 4.79 16.87 -82.96
C ALA A 1 5.45 16.57 -81.57
N PHE A 2 6.51 17.31 -81.14
CA PHE A 2 7.20 17.06 -79.84
C PHE A 2 6.62 17.86 -78.64
N PHE A 3 5.89 18.94 -78.87
CA PHE A 3 5.36 19.81 -77.79
C PHE A 3 4.11 19.27 -77.07
N GLY A 4 3.33 18.39 -77.69
CA GLY A 4 2.10 17.89 -77.12
C GLY A 4 2.29 16.85 -75.96
N LYS A 5 3.36 16.06 -76.02
CA LYS A 5 3.64 15.07 -74.99
C LYS A 5 4.11 15.67 -73.64
N SER A 6 4.75 16.82 -73.65
CA SER A 6 5.21 17.48 -72.43
C SER A 6 4.10 18.18 -71.67
N LEU A 7 3.09 18.66 -72.33
CA LEU A 7 1.90 19.31 -71.69
C LEU A 7 1.00 18.30 -71.00
N LEU A 8 0.75 17.15 -71.64
CA LEU A 8 -0.04 16.07 -71.03
C LEU A 8 0.65 15.48 -69.80
N GLN A 9 1.98 15.28 -69.87
CA GLN A 9 2.74 14.82 -68.69
C GLN A 9 2.72 15.80 -67.52
N ARG A 10 2.74 17.12 -67.78
CA ARG A 10 2.64 18.15 -66.72
C ARG A 10 1.26 18.18 -66.13
N GLN A 11 0.19 18.09 -66.92
CA GLN A 11 -1.19 18.02 -66.40
C GLN A 11 -1.42 16.77 -65.55
N PHE A 12 -0.85 15.62 -65.94
CA PHE A 12 -0.91 14.40 -65.11
C PHE A 12 -0.12 14.55 -63.81
N ALA A 13 1.08 15.12 -63.84
CA ALA A 13 1.86 15.37 -62.67
C ALA A 13 1.19 16.35 -61.70
N ASP A 14 0.59 17.43 -62.20
CA ASP A 14 -0.13 18.40 -61.39
C ASP A 14 -1.41 17.79 -60.74
N GLY A 15 -2.11 16.92 -61.46
CA GLY A 15 -3.23 16.18 -60.94
C GLY A 15 -2.86 15.22 -59.79
N ILE A 16 -1.77 14.48 -59.99
CA ILE A 16 -1.23 13.57 -58.98
C ILE A 16 -0.76 14.38 -57.77
N ALA A 17 0.01 15.45 -57.98
CA ALA A 17 0.51 16.31 -56.89
C ALA A 17 -0.62 16.88 -56.04
N ARG A 18 -1.71 17.38 -56.69
CA ARG A 18 -2.87 17.87 -55.99
C ARG A 18 -3.57 16.79 -55.15
N ASN A 19 -3.71 15.59 -55.70
CA ASN A 19 -4.33 14.48 -54.97
C ASN A 19 -3.50 14.01 -53.79
N VAL A 20 -2.17 13.95 -53.95
CA VAL A 20 -1.25 13.60 -52.87
C VAL A 20 -1.29 14.64 -51.76
N VAL A 21 -1.26 15.94 -52.09
CA VAL A 21 -1.37 17.00 -51.07
C VAL A 21 -2.70 16.93 -50.34
N THR A 22 -3.79 16.74 -51.07
CA THR A 22 -5.13 16.62 -50.46
C THR A 22 -5.21 15.38 -49.58
N ALA A 23 -4.72 14.23 -50.03
CA ALA A 23 -4.70 13.02 -49.25
C ALA A 23 -3.82 13.17 -48.00
N GLY A 24 -2.67 13.81 -48.12
CA GLY A 24 -1.81 14.14 -46.99
C GLY A 24 -2.50 15.03 -45.96
N GLY A 25 -3.26 16.03 -46.39
CA GLY A 25 -4.05 16.85 -45.49
C GLY A 25 -5.11 16.05 -44.72
N TRP A 26 -5.83 15.15 -45.42
CA TRP A 26 -6.80 14.27 -44.77
C TRP A 26 -6.16 13.31 -43.77
N ILE A 27 -4.97 12.78 -44.08
CA ILE A 27 -4.23 11.90 -43.15
C ILE A 27 -3.85 12.64 -41.88
N ILE A 28 -3.39 13.89 -41.98
CA ILE A 28 -3.06 14.71 -40.81
C ILE A 28 -4.30 14.94 -39.94
N ILE A 29 -5.41 15.34 -40.55
CA ILE A 29 -6.68 15.56 -39.82
C ILE A 29 -7.12 14.25 -39.12
N ALA A 30 -7.11 13.14 -39.85
CA ALA A 30 -7.45 11.84 -39.29
C ALA A 30 -6.54 11.43 -38.13
N SER A 31 -5.25 11.71 -38.22
CA SER A 31 -4.27 11.46 -37.16
C SER A 31 -4.59 12.27 -35.89
N ILE A 32 -4.90 13.56 -36.05
CA ILE A 32 -5.30 14.42 -34.90
C ILE A 32 -6.57 13.91 -34.27
N CYS A 33 -7.59 13.56 -35.08
CA CYS A 33 -8.83 13.00 -34.56
C CYS A 33 -8.62 11.67 -33.84
N ALA A 34 -7.71 10.80 -34.35
CA ALA A 34 -7.38 9.55 -33.71
C ALA A 34 -6.73 9.76 -32.33
N ILE A 35 -5.83 10.72 -32.22
CA ILE A 35 -5.20 11.07 -30.94
C ILE A 35 -6.26 11.57 -29.94
N LEU A 36 -7.15 12.49 -30.38
CA LEU A 36 -8.23 12.97 -29.53
C LEU A 36 -9.16 11.84 -29.09
N PHE A 37 -9.47 10.90 -29.99
CA PHE A 37 -10.30 9.75 -29.66
C PHE A 37 -9.65 8.85 -28.60
N VAL A 38 -8.35 8.60 -28.70
CA VAL A 38 -7.59 7.84 -27.70
C VAL A 38 -7.63 8.54 -26.34
N ILE A 39 -7.38 9.86 -26.31
CA ILE A 39 -7.42 10.65 -25.07
C ILE A 39 -8.82 10.59 -24.44
N ILE A 40 -9.87 10.78 -25.22
CA ILE A 40 -11.26 10.69 -24.73
C ILE A 40 -11.56 9.29 -24.19
N SER A 41 -11.11 8.24 -24.87
CA SER A 41 -11.29 6.85 -24.45
C SER A 41 -10.66 6.57 -23.10
N GLU A 42 -9.44 7.09 -22.86
CA GLU A 42 -8.74 6.96 -21.58
C GLU A 42 -9.41 7.77 -20.45
N ILE A 43 -9.94 8.94 -20.77
CA ILE A 43 -10.58 9.81 -19.78
C ILE A 43 -12.02 9.36 -19.47
N TYR A 44 -12.71 8.73 -20.43
CA TYR A 44 -14.10 8.32 -20.28
C TYR A 44 -14.41 7.50 -19.01
N PRO A 45 -13.58 6.54 -18.57
CA PRO A 45 -13.80 5.81 -17.32
C PRO A 45 -13.88 6.70 -16.08
N LEU A 46 -13.20 7.86 -16.06
CA LEU A 46 -13.20 8.79 -14.93
C LEU A 46 -14.57 9.45 -14.70
N PHE A 47 -15.41 9.52 -15.73
CA PHE A 47 -16.77 10.07 -15.65
C PHE A 47 -17.83 9.02 -15.27
N LYS A 48 -17.45 7.74 -15.22
CA LYS A 48 -18.37 6.70 -14.75
C LYS A 48 -18.57 6.82 -13.25
N LYS A 49 -19.79 6.62 -12.81
CA LYS A 49 -20.11 6.56 -11.38
C LYS A 49 -19.32 5.40 -10.75
N PRO A 50 -18.70 5.61 -9.58
CA PRO A 50 -18.02 4.52 -8.89
C PRO A 50 -19.04 3.42 -8.60
N SER A 51 -18.68 2.18 -8.91
CA SER A 51 -19.47 1.00 -8.59
C SER A 51 -18.70 0.13 -7.60
N ILE A 52 -19.41 -0.34 -6.57
CA ILE A 52 -18.86 -1.26 -5.60
C ILE A 52 -19.49 -2.62 -5.86
N SER A 53 -18.66 -3.63 -6.06
CA SER A 53 -19.09 -5.02 -6.18
C SER A 53 -18.38 -5.90 -5.17
N LEU A 54 -19.09 -6.86 -4.61
CA LEU A 54 -18.50 -7.85 -3.71
C LEU A 54 -17.70 -8.85 -4.55
N VAL A 55 -16.36 -8.79 -4.45
CA VAL A 55 -15.45 -9.69 -5.18
C VAL A 55 -15.31 -11.03 -4.45
N SER A 56 -15.11 -10.99 -3.12
CA SER A 56 -15.00 -12.21 -2.32
C SER A 56 -15.46 -12.00 -0.89
N LYS A 57 -15.85 -13.09 -0.23
CA LYS A 57 -16.28 -13.10 1.17
C LYS A 57 -15.54 -14.20 1.91
N PHE A 58 -14.94 -13.87 3.04
CA PHE A 58 -14.25 -14.80 3.93
C PHE A 58 -14.94 -14.84 5.27
N LYS A 59 -14.89 -16.00 5.90
CA LYS A 59 -15.30 -16.15 7.31
C LYS A 59 -14.04 -15.95 8.16
N ALA A 60 -13.95 -14.84 8.88
CA ALA A 60 -12.94 -14.64 9.90
C ALA A 60 -13.20 -15.57 11.09
N GLN A 61 -12.16 -16.01 11.79
CA GLN A 61 -12.32 -16.83 12.99
C GLN A 61 -12.70 -15.99 14.22
N SER A 62 -12.20 -14.75 14.24
CA SER A 62 -12.57 -13.75 15.25
C SER A 62 -12.83 -12.40 14.59
N VAL A 63 -13.26 -11.42 15.37
CA VAL A 63 -13.48 -10.07 14.86
C VAL A 63 -12.13 -9.44 14.51
N PRO A 64 -11.88 -9.05 13.25
CA PRO A 64 -10.63 -8.42 12.87
C PRO A 64 -10.54 -7.01 13.45
N LEU A 65 -9.39 -6.69 14.04
CA LEU A 65 -9.06 -5.36 14.56
C LEU A 65 -8.51 -4.45 13.45
N ALA A 66 -7.86 -5.05 12.45
CA ALA A 66 -7.41 -4.37 11.24
C ALA A 66 -7.42 -5.33 10.06
N ILE A 67 -7.52 -4.75 8.87
CA ILE A 67 -7.44 -5.47 7.59
C ILE A 67 -6.50 -4.72 6.65
N GLY A 68 -5.83 -5.43 5.77
CA GLY A 68 -5.03 -4.85 4.71
C GLY A 68 -4.93 -5.75 3.51
N LEU A 69 -4.51 -5.16 2.40
CA LEU A 69 -4.39 -5.83 1.10
C LEU A 69 -3.00 -5.58 0.53
N ASP A 70 -2.54 -6.50 -0.31
CA ASP A 70 -1.39 -6.27 -1.14
C ASP A 70 -1.70 -5.29 -2.29
N PRO A 71 -0.69 -4.62 -2.88
CA PRO A 71 -0.89 -3.68 -4.00
C PRO A 71 -1.53 -4.32 -5.25
N TYR A 72 -1.41 -5.63 -5.41
CA TYR A 72 -1.94 -6.37 -6.56
C TYR A 72 -3.33 -6.96 -6.30
N GLN A 73 -3.83 -6.86 -5.06
CA GLN A 73 -5.12 -7.40 -4.63
C GLN A 73 -5.24 -8.94 -4.77
N ASP A 74 -4.11 -9.65 -4.74
CA ASP A 74 -4.06 -11.12 -4.77
C ASP A 74 -4.11 -11.71 -3.37
N LYS A 75 -3.56 -10.99 -2.38
CA LYS A 75 -3.47 -11.39 -0.98
C LYS A 75 -4.03 -10.33 -0.05
N GLY A 76 -4.56 -10.78 1.07
CA GLY A 76 -4.99 -9.91 2.14
C GLY A 76 -4.52 -10.42 3.50
N TYR A 77 -4.57 -9.56 4.50
CA TYR A 77 -4.34 -9.95 5.89
C TYR A 77 -5.39 -9.38 6.83
N THR A 78 -5.59 -10.08 7.92
CA THR A 78 -6.34 -9.59 9.09
C THR A 78 -5.43 -9.60 10.29
N VAL A 79 -5.60 -8.61 11.15
CA VAL A 79 -5.05 -8.63 12.51
C VAL A 79 -6.19 -8.97 13.44
N GLU A 80 -6.07 -10.07 14.14
CA GLU A 80 -7.02 -10.58 15.10
C GLU A 80 -6.42 -10.58 16.52
N ALA A 81 -7.22 -10.86 17.54
CA ALA A 81 -6.74 -10.86 18.90
C ALA A 81 -5.58 -11.83 19.15
N ASP A 82 -5.52 -12.92 18.39
CA ASP A 82 -4.53 -13.98 18.51
C ASP A 82 -3.39 -13.90 17.48
N GLY A 83 -3.29 -12.80 16.70
CA GLY A 83 -2.20 -12.54 15.75
C GLY A 83 -2.64 -12.11 14.37
N VAL A 84 -1.76 -12.31 13.39
CA VAL A 84 -1.97 -11.94 11.99
C VAL A 84 -2.31 -13.18 11.17
N ARG A 85 -3.26 -13.06 10.26
CA ARG A 85 -3.67 -14.11 9.34
C ARG A 85 -3.62 -13.61 7.91
N PHE A 86 -3.13 -14.45 7.02
CA PHE A 86 -3.08 -14.18 5.59
C PHE A 86 -4.14 -14.99 4.83
N TYR A 87 -4.67 -14.37 3.79
CA TYR A 87 -5.70 -14.94 2.93
C TYR A 87 -5.34 -14.76 1.46
N SER A 88 -5.56 -15.79 0.65
CA SER A 88 -5.54 -15.68 -0.80
C SER A 88 -6.90 -15.21 -1.29
N LEU A 89 -6.94 -14.05 -1.95
CA LEU A 89 -8.18 -13.49 -2.50
C LEU A 89 -8.59 -14.19 -3.79
N SER A 90 -7.60 -14.61 -4.60
CA SER A 90 -7.81 -15.37 -5.83
C SER A 90 -8.42 -16.75 -5.53
N ASP A 91 -7.86 -17.48 -4.58
CA ASP A 91 -8.30 -18.82 -4.22
C ASP A 91 -9.44 -18.84 -3.20
N LYS A 92 -9.75 -17.67 -2.62
CA LYS A 92 -10.78 -17.51 -1.56
C LYS A 92 -10.54 -18.42 -0.36
N LYS A 93 -9.27 -18.53 0.06
CA LYS A 93 -8.85 -19.43 1.13
C LYS A 93 -7.99 -18.76 2.17
N PHE A 94 -8.07 -19.26 3.40
CA PHE A 94 -7.06 -19.02 4.43
C PHE A 94 -5.73 -19.62 3.95
N GLU A 95 -4.64 -18.88 4.11
CA GLU A 95 -3.32 -19.28 3.66
C GLU A 95 -2.40 -19.66 4.82
N SER A 96 -2.20 -18.74 5.76
CA SER A 96 -1.29 -18.97 6.86
C SER A 96 -1.55 -18.05 8.06
N LYS A 97 -1.08 -18.49 9.23
CA LYS A 97 -0.97 -17.71 10.45
C LYS A 97 0.49 -17.82 10.93
N PRO A 98 1.34 -16.85 10.57
CA PRO A 98 2.72 -16.89 11.01
C PRO A 98 2.83 -16.68 12.54
N GLU A 99 3.77 -17.37 13.15
CA GLU A 99 4.11 -17.14 14.54
C GLU A 99 4.92 -15.84 14.67
N LEU A 100 4.59 -15.05 15.68
CA LEU A 100 5.31 -13.83 16.00
C LEU A 100 6.32 -14.10 17.11
N PRO A 101 7.61 -13.77 16.92
CA PRO A 101 8.60 -13.95 17.96
C PRO A 101 8.27 -13.11 19.19
N GLU A 102 8.67 -13.56 20.37
CA GLU A 102 8.47 -12.86 21.65
C GLU A 102 7.00 -12.50 21.99
N TRP A 103 6.04 -13.14 21.31
CA TRP A 103 4.61 -12.87 21.52
C TRP A 103 4.13 -13.32 22.89
N GLY A 104 4.54 -14.53 23.33
CA GLY A 104 4.09 -15.12 24.59
C GLY A 104 2.61 -15.44 24.61
N SER A 105 1.98 -15.23 25.76
CA SER A 105 0.53 -15.43 25.97
C SER A 105 -0.30 -14.16 25.75
N ALA A 106 0.32 -13.09 25.27
CA ALA A 106 -0.37 -11.83 25.04
C ALA A 106 -1.38 -11.92 23.89
N HIS A 107 -2.36 -11.06 23.91
CA HIS A 107 -3.30 -10.88 22.80
C HIS A 107 -3.37 -9.41 22.37
N VAL A 108 -3.77 -9.17 21.12
CA VAL A 108 -3.90 -7.82 20.58
C VAL A 108 -5.13 -7.14 21.20
N THR A 109 -4.92 -5.96 21.76
CA THR A 109 -5.96 -5.13 22.36
C THR A 109 -6.21 -3.83 21.61
N GLY A 110 -5.25 -3.41 20.78
CA GLY A 110 -5.36 -2.24 19.94
C GLY A 110 -4.47 -2.37 18.71
N VAL A 111 -4.86 -1.76 17.62
CA VAL A 111 -4.08 -1.74 16.37
C VAL A 111 -4.15 -0.33 15.79
N TYR A 112 -3.00 0.18 15.38
CA TYR A 112 -2.95 1.31 14.46
C TYR A 112 -2.55 0.82 13.08
N PRO A 113 -3.48 0.80 12.12
CA PRO A 113 -3.20 0.37 10.75
C PRO A 113 -2.27 1.38 10.06
N SER A 114 -1.39 0.88 9.19
CA SER A 114 -0.51 1.72 8.39
C SER A 114 -0.78 1.52 6.91
N LEU A 115 -0.81 2.62 6.17
CA LEU A 115 -0.92 2.61 4.71
C LEU A 115 0.29 1.91 4.03
N LYS A 116 1.41 1.76 4.74
CA LYS A 116 2.64 1.13 4.24
C LYS A 116 2.86 -0.29 4.80
N ASN A 117 1.81 -0.99 5.18
CA ASN A 117 1.89 -2.36 5.74
C ASN A 117 2.85 -2.50 6.94
N PHE A 118 2.90 -1.46 7.78
CA PHE A 118 3.65 -1.44 9.02
C PHE A 118 2.70 -1.17 10.20
N PRO A 119 1.76 -2.07 10.48
CA PRO A 119 0.87 -1.89 11.61
C PRO A 119 1.63 -2.01 12.93
N VAL A 120 1.17 -1.26 13.92
CA VAL A 120 1.67 -1.37 15.30
C VAL A 120 0.54 -1.94 16.16
N LEU A 121 0.87 -2.98 16.91
CA LEU A 121 -0.07 -3.70 17.75
C LEU A 121 0.12 -3.26 19.19
N GLY A 122 -0.99 -2.97 19.88
CA GLY A 122 -1.04 -2.86 21.34
C GLY A 122 -1.41 -4.21 21.93
N LEU A 123 -0.67 -4.64 22.94
CA LEU A 123 -0.83 -5.95 23.57
C LEU A 123 -1.48 -5.85 24.94
N SER A 124 -2.07 -6.96 25.38
CA SER A 124 -2.76 -7.09 26.67
C SER A 124 -1.84 -7.00 27.87
N ASP A 125 -0.53 -7.16 27.67
CA ASP A 125 0.50 -7.11 28.70
C ASP A 125 1.24 -5.77 28.79
N GLY A 126 0.70 -4.74 28.15
CA GLY A 126 1.25 -3.39 28.19
C GLY A 126 2.38 -3.10 27.22
N ARG A 127 2.68 -4.04 26.31
CA ARG A 127 3.67 -3.85 25.26
C ARG A 127 3.05 -3.29 24.00
N VAL A 128 3.85 -2.60 23.19
CA VAL A 128 3.59 -2.30 21.78
C VAL A 128 4.49 -3.13 20.90
N TYR A 129 3.95 -3.63 19.80
CA TYR A 129 4.63 -4.58 18.93
C TYR A 129 4.54 -4.15 17.48
N PRO A 130 5.59 -3.49 16.94
CA PRO A 130 5.63 -3.11 15.54
C PRO A 130 5.88 -4.32 14.67
N ILE A 131 5.07 -4.49 13.63
CA ILE A 131 5.24 -5.54 12.63
C ILE A 131 5.37 -4.93 11.25
N ASN A 132 6.07 -5.62 10.36
CA ASN A 132 6.20 -5.24 8.97
C ASN A 132 5.70 -6.39 8.10
N ILE A 133 4.75 -6.08 7.23
CA ILE A 133 4.13 -7.02 6.31
C ILE A 133 4.60 -6.66 4.91
N GLU A 134 5.35 -7.54 4.29
CA GLU A 134 5.83 -7.38 2.92
C GLU A 134 5.15 -8.41 2.02
N PHE A 135 4.74 -7.97 0.85
CA PHE A 135 4.23 -8.85 -0.20
C PHE A 135 5.27 -8.93 -1.31
N ARG A 136 5.88 -10.10 -1.45
CA ARG A 136 6.97 -10.33 -2.40
C ARG A 136 6.48 -11.09 -3.61
N PRO A 137 6.69 -10.57 -4.83
CA PRO A 137 6.42 -11.34 -6.04
C PRO A 137 7.45 -12.46 -6.17
N VAL A 138 6.98 -13.68 -6.30
CA VAL A 138 7.79 -14.88 -6.57
C VAL A 138 7.34 -15.44 -7.91
N TYR A 139 8.31 -15.89 -8.71
CA TYR A 139 8.05 -16.47 -10.01
C TYR A 139 8.34 -17.96 -9.97
N ASN A 140 7.38 -18.77 -10.36
CA ASN A 140 7.52 -20.21 -10.48
C ASN A 140 8.36 -20.58 -11.72
N SER A 141 8.73 -21.87 -11.84
CA SER A 141 9.44 -22.41 -13.01
C SER A 141 8.75 -22.09 -14.33
N ASP A 142 7.44 -21.98 -14.33
CA ASP A 142 6.61 -21.67 -15.50
C ASP A 142 6.42 -20.17 -15.73
N SER A 143 7.25 -19.33 -15.11
CA SER A 143 7.17 -17.85 -15.16
C SER A 143 5.84 -17.26 -14.68
N GLN A 144 5.04 -18.04 -13.96
CA GLN A 144 3.83 -17.54 -13.31
C GLN A 144 4.19 -16.76 -12.04
N ARG A 145 3.67 -15.55 -11.92
CA ARG A 145 3.84 -14.72 -10.74
C ARG A 145 2.90 -15.17 -9.63
N SER A 146 3.44 -15.36 -8.45
CA SER A 146 2.72 -15.54 -7.19
C SER A 146 3.13 -14.45 -6.20
N ILE A 147 2.25 -14.06 -5.31
CA ILE A 147 2.55 -13.12 -4.23
C ILE A 147 2.69 -13.91 -2.93
N GLU A 148 3.84 -13.80 -2.28
CA GLU A 148 4.08 -14.42 -0.98
C GLU A 148 4.10 -13.36 0.13
N PRO A 149 3.25 -13.51 1.17
CA PRO A 149 3.28 -12.64 2.32
C PRO A 149 4.48 -13.00 3.21
N HIS A 150 5.23 -11.99 3.59
CA HIS A 150 6.34 -12.10 4.53
C HIS A 150 6.09 -11.20 5.73
N LEU A 151 6.00 -11.80 6.92
CA LEU A 151 5.85 -11.09 8.18
C LEU A 151 7.20 -11.01 8.87
N SER A 152 7.62 -9.80 9.20
CA SER A 152 8.74 -9.56 10.11
C SER A 152 8.27 -8.70 11.28
N ALA A 153 8.87 -8.90 12.43
CA ALA A 153 8.51 -8.18 13.64
C ALA A 153 9.75 -7.50 14.23
N GLU A 154 9.53 -6.33 14.76
CA GLU A 154 10.51 -5.63 15.59
C GLU A 154 10.41 -6.12 17.04
N SER A 155 11.45 -5.92 17.86
CA SER A 155 11.34 -6.26 19.29
C SER A 155 10.22 -5.44 19.95
N PRO A 156 9.37 -6.08 20.77
CA PRO A 156 8.30 -5.39 21.48
C PRO A 156 8.86 -4.40 22.50
N VAL A 157 8.13 -3.33 22.77
CA VAL A 157 8.54 -2.29 23.72
C VAL A 157 7.49 -2.17 24.82
N GLN A 158 7.94 -2.24 26.08
CA GLN A 158 7.06 -2.04 27.24
C GLN A 158 6.66 -0.56 27.33
N VAL A 159 5.37 -0.31 27.27
CA VAL A 159 4.78 1.05 27.36
C VAL A 159 4.13 1.24 28.73
N ARG A 160 3.42 0.21 29.18
CA ARG A 160 2.70 0.22 30.47
C ARG A 160 3.38 -0.72 31.45
N PRO A 161 4.18 -0.18 32.40
CA PRO A 161 4.86 -1.00 33.39
C PRO A 161 3.92 -1.79 34.30
N ASP A 162 2.68 -1.33 34.45
CA ASP A 162 1.63 -2.00 35.22
C ASP A 162 1.05 -3.24 34.51
N GLY A 163 1.50 -3.54 33.28
CA GLY A 163 1.00 -4.65 32.49
C GLY A 163 -0.43 -4.49 31.99
N SER A 164 -1.02 -3.30 32.10
CA SER A 164 -2.38 -3.06 31.59
C SER A 164 -2.41 -2.97 30.05
N PRO A 165 -3.53 -3.38 29.42
CA PRO A 165 -3.65 -3.41 27.98
C PRO A 165 -3.40 -2.06 27.29
N VAL A 166 -2.72 -2.08 26.15
CA VAL A 166 -2.55 -0.90 25.27
C VAL A 166 -3.62 -0.91 24.20
N THR A 167 -4.59 0.00 24.33
CA THR A 167 -5.73 0.10 23.40
C THR A 167 -5.63 1.29 22.46
N LEU A 168 -4.96 2.36 22.89
CA LEU A 168 -4.80 3.59 22.11
C LEU A 168 -3.33 3.79 21.76
N LEU A 169 -3.06 3.85 20.48
CA LEU A 169 -1.73 4.09 19.95
C LEU A 169 -1.81 4.70 18.56
N THR A 170 -0.75 5.39 18.17
CA THR A 170 -0.53 5.88 16.81
C THR A 170 0.93 5.79 16.45
N HIS A 171 1.26 5.79 15.16
CA HIS A 171 2.65 5.79 14.74
C HIS A 171 2.87 6.54 13.43
N ILE A 172 4.12 6.95 13.23
CA ILE A 172 4.62 7.47 11.98
C ILE A 172 5.94 6.77 11.62
N LYS A 173 6.09 6.37 10.37
CA LYS A 173 7.30 5.74 9.83
C LYS A 173 7.84 6.55 8.68
N ASN A 174 9.16 6.76 8.68
CA ASN A 174 9.92 7.37 7.60
C ASN A 174 11.18 6.55 7.29
N GLU A 175 12.01 7.02 6.36
CA GLU A 175 13.25 6.32 5.98
C GLU A 175 14.30 6.26 7.10
N GLN A 176 14.24 7.15 8.07
CA GLN A 176 15.19 7.25 9.18
C GLN A 176 14.75 6.45 10.41
N GLY A 177 13.56 5.84 10.38
CA GLY A 177 13.01 5.07 11.48
C GLY A 177 11.51 5.26 11.68
N TYR A 178 11.07 5.10 12.92
CA TYR A 178 9.65 5.26 13.27
C TYR A 178 9.48 5.85 14.66
N GLN A 179 8.32 6.43 14.89
CA GLN A 179 7.89 6.93 16.18
C GLN A 179 6.51 6.34 16.49
N ILE A 180 6.33 5.93 17.75
CA ILE A 180 5.06 5.38 18.26
C ILE A 180 4.68 6.23 19.46
N ALA A 181 3.44 6.71 19.47
CA ALA A 181 2.83 7.26 20.67
C ALA A 181 1.75 6.27 21.16
N ALA A 182 1.81 5.91 22.42
CA ALA A 182 0.87 4.98 23.01
C ALA A 182 0.45 5.47 24.39
N GLN A 183 -0.82 5.24 24.74
CA GLN A 183 -1.34 5.59 26.05
C GLN A 183 -0.67 4.70 27.12
N SER A 184 0.06 5.33 28.05
CA SER A 184 0.77 4.64 29.14
C SER A 184 0.05 4.73 30.48
N GLY A 185 -0.98 5.59 30.58
CA GLY A 185 -1.80 5.78 31.78
C GLY A 185 -2.90 6.81 31.56
N PRO A 186 -3.73 7.09 32.57
CA PRO A 186 -4.69 8.17 32.50
C PRO A 186 -3.96 9.52 32.27
N GLY A 187 -4.25 10.20 31.16
CA GLY A 187 -3.58 11.46 30.80
C GLY A 187 -2.08 11.34 30.51
N GLN A 188 -1.56 10.16 30.33
CA GLN A 188 -0.14 9.92 30.02
C GLN A 188 0.04 9.23 28.68
N VAL A 189 1.01 9.70 27.90
CA VAL A 189 1.40 9.15 26.60
C VAL A 189 2.89 8.84 26.62
N SER A 190 3.23 7.63 26.26
CA SER A 190 4.63 7.24 26.03
C SER A 190 4.97 7.43 24.55
N LEU A 191 6.01 8.22 24.28
CA LEU A 191 6.56 8.44 22.95
C LEU A 191 7.84 7.61 22.77
N ILE A 192 7.79 6.65 21.88
CA ILE A 192 8.91 5.79 21.52
C ILE A 192 9.46 6.27 20.19
N LYS A 193 10.75 6.59 20.13
CA LYS A 193 11.46 6.98 18.90
C LYS A 193 12.52 5.94 18.59
N VAL A 194 12.41 5.33 17.41
CA VAL A 194 13.42 4.41 16.89
C VAL A 194 14.07 5.04 15.66
N ARG A 195 15.39 5.22 15.72
CA ARG A 195 16.19 5.74 14.61
C ARG A 195 17.06 4.63 14.05
N LEU A 196 17.05 4.50 12.73
CA LEU A 196 17.86 3.56 11.97
C LEU A 196 18.94 4.35 11.24
N ARG A 197 20.20 4.11 11.55
CA ARG A 197 21.35 4.72 10.85
C ARG A 197 22.14 3.64 10.13
N LYS A 198 22.29 3.78 8.85
CA LYS A 198 23.18 2.92 8.06
C LYS A 198 24.62 3.42 8.26
N THR A 199 25.51 2.58 8.74
CA THR A 199 26.94 2.88 8.88
C THR A 199 27.62 2.80 7.51
N MET A 200 28.85 3.36 7.40
CA MET A 200 29.65 3.26 6.17
C MET A 200 29.94 1.80 5.75
N MET A 201 29.94 0.87 6.70
CA MET A 201 30.12 -0.57 6.46
C MET A 201 28.82 -1.31 6.11
N GLY A 202 27.71 -0.59 5.86
CA GLY A 202 26.42 -1.19 5.51
C GLY A 202 25.61 -1.75 6.69
N THR A 203 26.15 -1.74 7.91
CA THR A 203 25.43 -2.21 9.10
C THR A 203 24.39 -1.19 9.53
N ILE A 204 23.19 -1.65 9.89
CA ILE A 204 22.14 -0.76 10.42
C ILE A 204 22.27 -0.69 11.93
N ARG A 205 22.58 0.50 12.45
CA ARG A 205 22.55 0.78 13.87
C ARG A 205 21.18 1.29 14.28
N ARG A 206 20.55 0.57 15.21
CA ARG A 206 19.26 0.96 15.82
C ARG A 206 19.52 1.72 17.12
N THR A 207 18.88 2.87 17.28
CA THR A 207 18.86 3.63 18.54
C THR A 207 17.41 3.84 18.92
N GLN A 208 17.07 3.48 20.16
CA GLN A 208 15.72 3.63 20.71
C GLN A 208 15.76 4.60 21.88
N SER A 209 14.80 5.50 21.94
CA SER A 209 14.54 6.36 23.11
C SER A 209 13.05 6.32 23.43
N GLN A 210 12.73 6.40 24.71
CA GLN A 210 11.36 6.45 25.21
C GLN A 210 11.21 7.64 26.14
N GLU A 211 10.15 8.40 25.96
CA GLU A 211 9.84 9.60 26.73
C GLU A 211 8.37 9.53 27.16
N SER A 212 8.08 9.88 28.40
CA SER A 212 6.70 9.98 28.92
C SER A 212 6.25 11.43 28.89
N ILE A 213 5.09 11.65 28.31
CA ILE A 213 4.48 12.99 28.18
C ILE A 213 3.18 12.96 28.99
N THR A 214 3.08 13.89 29.96
CA THR A 214 1.82 14.10 30.67
C THR A 214 0.99 15.12 29.90
N VAL A 215 -0.24 14.73 29.53
CA VAL A 215 -1.16 15.62 28.84
C VAL A 215 -1.98 16.35 29.91
N PRO A 216 -1.89 17.68 30.01
CA PRO A 216 -2.58 18.47 31.03
C PRO A 216 -4.05 18.65 30.63
N VAL A 217 -4.80 17.55 30.55
CA VAL A 217 -6.22 17.56 30.19
C VAL A 217 -7.00 16.82 31.27
N GLU A 218 -8.00 17.49 31.84
CA GLU A 218 -9.02 16.82 32.64
C GLU A 218 -9.89 16.01 31.69
N GLY A 219 -9.66 14.69 31.63
CA GLY A 219 -10.45 13.80 30.80
C GLY A 219 -9.73 12.52 30.37
N LYS A 220 -10.44 11.69 29.65
CA LYS A 220 -9.91 10.44 29.07
C LYS A 220 -9.48 10.68 27.64
N ILE A 221 -8.28 10.24 27.28
CA ILE A 221 -7.83 10.22 25.87
C ILE A 221 -8.69 9.18 25.14
N THR A 222 -9.43 9.61 24.12
CA THR A 222 -10.34 8.75 23.34
C THR A 222 -9.82 8.42 21.96
N SER A 223 -8.91 9.24 21.41
CA SER A 223 -8.30 8.98 20.10
C SER A 223 -6.91 9.61 20.01
N MET A 224 -6.07 9.04 19.18
CA MET A 224 -4.77 9.57 18.75
C MET A 224 -4.71 9.56 17.23
N ILE A 225 -4.37 10.68 16.63
CA ILE A 225 -4.26 10.85 15.17
C ILE A 225 -2.81 11.13 14.79
#